data_c1a515544374354b7b29f269b6215947
#
_entry.id   c1a515544374354b7b29f269b6215947
#
_cell.length_a   1.000
_cell.length_b   1.000
_cell.length_c   1.000
_cell.angle_alpha   90.00
_cell.angle_beta   90.00
_cell.angle_gamma   90.00
#
_symmetry.space_group_name_H-M   'P 1'
#
loop_
_entity.id
_entity.type
_entity.pdbx_description
1 polymer ?
#
loop_
_entity_poly.entity_id
_entity_poly.type
_entity_poly.pdbx_seq_one_letter_code
_entity_poly.pdbx_strand_id
1 'polypeptide(L)'
;VILSKPSPYLLRAFDAAESPIVPKHLYQDTAPQKIASHPNNNAPVGTGPFRFKEWVRGSHVVYERNPDYWDTGKPYIDTLIVKFIPDPAARAAAFESGAVDLGGESPVPLSDLARLRENASLTFDSRGYEYSITQTRIEFNLDHPILGKLPVRQAIAHALDRNVIRNTIWYGYANDSPTPIAPGSPFHDPRPTPYPFDPRKAEALLDAAGYPRRADGKRFALVHDFLPYGDGFKRVADYLKPALAHVGVDVTIRAQDFPTYIRRVYTDRDFEFTNNSMGNFFDPTAGVQRLYWSQNFRRGVPFSNGSHYANPEVDHLLEAAAVESDPARRRELFARFQHIVEDELPDINLVSLKQVTIANTRVQDHTTTASGLNGSLADVWLRA
;
A
#
# COMPACT_ATOMS: atom_id res chain seq x y z
N VAL A 1 -3.84 -25.59 14.48
CA VAL A 1 -2.87 -25.46 13.37
C VAL A 1 -1.59 -26.16 13.79
N ILE A 2 -1.06 -27.05 12.94
CA ILE A 2 0.24 -27.72 13.14
C ILE A 2 1.21 -27.12 12.11
N LEU A 3 2.34 -26.61 12.58
CA LEU A 3 3.35 -25.98 11.75
C LEU A 3 4.58 -26.92 11.61
N SER A 4 5.17 -26.96 10.42
CA SER A 4 6.43 -27.67 10.17
C SER A 4 7.67 -26.89 10.60
N LYS A 5 7.52 -25.56 10.74
CA LYS A 5 8.56 -24.62 11.19
C LYS A 5 7.93 -23.55 12.09
N PRO A 6 8.70 -22.89 12.98
CA PRO A 6 8.23 -21.72 13.70
C PRO A 6 7.70 -20.65 12.76
N SER A 7 6.63 -19.96 13.16
CA SER A 7 6.06 -18.82 12.41
C SER A 7 5.62 -17.76 13.41
N PRO A 8 6.52 -16.87 13.82
CA PRO A 8 6.26 -15.88 14.89
C PRO A 8 5.18 -14.87 14.53
N TYR A 9 4.85 -14.74 13.24
CA TYR A 9 3.84 -13.81 12.74
C TYR A 9 2.46 -14.44 12.49
N LEU A 10 2.33 -15.77 12.58
CA LEU A 10 1.11 -16.48 12.17
C LEU A 10 -0.16 -15.99 12.89
N LEU A 11 -0.09 -15.75 14.21
CA LEU A 11 -1.28 -15.31 14.95
C LEU A 11 -1.81 -13.96 14.48
N ARG A 12 -0.93 -13.08 14.00
CA ARG A 12 -1.32 -11.77 13.45
C ARG A 12 -1.93 -11.88 12.05
N ALA A 13 -1.70 -12.98 11.34
CA ALA A 13 -2.32 -13.25 10.05
C ALA A 13 -3.80 -13.68 10.15
N PHE A 14 -4.30 -13.99 11.34
CA PHE A 14 -5.72 -14.28 11.59
C PHE A 14 -6.54 -12.99 11.77
N ASP A 15 -6.29 -12.01 10.93
CA ASP A 15 -7.17 -10.85 10.77
C ASP A 15 -8.27 -11.15 9.75
N ALA A 16 -9.43 -10.53 9.92
CA ALA A 16 -10.59 -10.77 9.07
C ALA A 16 -10.34 -10.40 7.59
N ALA A 17 -9.49 -9.40 7.35
CA ALA A 17 -9.12 -8.98 6.00
C ALA A 17 -8.17 -9.95 5.29
N GLU A 18 -7.31 -10.67 6.06
CA GLU A 18 -6.27 -11.53 5.49
C GLU A 18 -6.65 -13.02 5.46
N SER A 19 -7.36 -13.49 6.48
CA SER A 19 -7.61 -14.93 6.66
C SER A 19 -9.07 -15.22 7.05
N PRO A 20 -10.02 -14.90 6.19
CA PRO A 20 -11.43 -15.18 6.47
C PRO A 20 -11.66 -16.70 6.56
N ILE A 21 -12.35 -17.13 7.63
CA ILE A 21 -12.73 -18.53 7.82
C ILE A 21 -14.05 -18.77 7.10
N VAL A 22 -14.04 -19.63 6.09
CA VAL A 22 -15.22 -19.95 5.28
C VAL A 22 -15.86 -21.27 5.74
N PRO A 23 -17.19 -21.42 5.60
CA PRO A 23 -17.90 -22.64 6.01
C PRO A 23 -17.57 -23.82 5.09
N LYS A 24 -16.98 -24.86 5.66
CA LYS A 24 -16.53 -26.06 4.91
C LYS A 24 -17.63 -26.63 4.02
N HIS A 25 -18.85 -26.78 4.52
CA HIS A 25 -19.97 -27.41 3.80
C HIS A 25 -20.36 -26.69 2.51
N LEU A 26 -20.01 -25.39 2.35
CA LEU A 26 -20.28 -24.62 1.13
C LEU A 26 -19.16 -24.74 0.10
N TYR A 27 -17.93 -25.06 0.50
CA TYR A 27 -16.76 -25.02 -0.38
C TYR A 27 -16.06 -26.36 -0.57
N GLN A 28 -16.39 -27.40 0.25
CA GLN A 28 -15.65 -28.67 0.27
C GLN A 28 -15.60 -29.41 -1.08
N ASP A 29 -16.62 -29.25 -1.92
CA ASP A 29 -16.72 -29.90 -3.21
C ASP A 29 -16.20 -29.01 -4.37
N THR A 30 -15.60 -27.86 -4.01
CA THR A 30 -15.08 -26.89 -4.99
C THR A 30 -13.59 -27.13 -5.21
N ALA A 31 -13.21 -27.38 -6.46
CA ALA A 31 -11.80 -27.48 -6.81
C ALA A 31 -11.05 -26.17 -6.45
N PRO A 32 -9.82 -26.24 -5.92
CA PRO A 32 -9.08 -25.05 -5.47
C PRO A 32 -9.00 -23.92 -6.52
N GLN A 33 -8.87 -24.28 -7.80
CA GLN A 33 -8.79 -23.33 -8.91
C GLN A 33 -10.12 -22.59 -9.16
N LYS A 34 -11.24 -23.11 -8.66
CA LYS A 34 -12.59 -22.52 -8.82
C LYS A 34 -13.08 -21.77 -7.58
N ILE A 35 -12.35 -21.79 -6.47
CA ILE A 35 -12.74 -21.10 -5.23
C ILE A 35 -12.93 -19.60 -5.48
N ALA A 36 -12.05 -18.96 -6.24
CA ALA A 36 -12.13 -17.52 -6.54
C ALA A 36 -13.42 -17.13 -7.30
N SER A 37 -14.06 -18.05 -8.02
CA SER A 37 -15.30 -17.83 -8.76
C SER A 37 -16.52 -18.47 -8.11
N HIS A 38 -16.40 -18.93 -6.86
CA HIS A 38 -17.51 -19.59 -6.17
C HIS A 38 -18.67 -18.61 -5.92
N PRO A 39 -19.93 -19.00 -6.18
CA PRO A 39 -21.09 -18.10 -6.00
C PRO A 39 -21.21 -17.46 -4.63
N ASN A 40 -20.87 -18.20 -3.57
CA ASN A 40 -20.92 -17.69 -2.19
C ASN A 40 -19.90 -16.57 -1.90
N ASN A 41 -18.92 -16.32 -2.78
CA ASN A 41 -18.05 -15.15 -2.65
C ASN A 41 -18.81 -13.83 -2.86
N ASN A 42 -19.97 -13.87 -3.53
CA ASN A 42 -20.83 -12.72 -3.78
C ASN A 42 -22.05 -12.67 -2.84
N ALA A 43 -22.28 -13.71 -2.05
CA ALA A 43 -23.30 -13.83 -1.04
C ALA A 43 -22.73 -14.62 0.15
N PRO A 44 -21.75 -14.03 0.88
CA PRO A 44 -21.00 -14.73 1.91
C PRO A 44 -21.86 -15.15 3.08
N VAL A 45 -21.61 -16.35 3.57
CA VAL A 45 -22.17 -16.87 4.81
C VAL A 45 -21.05 -16.93 5.84
N GLY A 46 -21.22 -16.28 6.98
CA GLY A 46 -20.23 -16.19 8.04
C GLY A 46 -20.87 -16.17 9.42
N THR A 47 -20.02 -16.12 10.45
CA THR A 47 -20.38 -16.04 11.87
C THR A 47 -20.19 -14.64 12.44
N GLY A 48 -19.99 -13.64 11.57
CA GLY A 48 -19.76 -12.25 11.95
C GLY A 48 -21.02 -11.54 12.50
N PRO A 49 -20.86 -10.29 12.94
CA PRO A 49 -21.96 -9.51 13.54
C PRO A 49 -23.06 -9.14 12.54
N PHE A 50 -22.77 -9.17 11.27
CA PHE A 50 -23.72 -8.85 10.21
C PHE A 50 -23.86 -10.00 9.23
N ARG A 51 -25.08 -10.18 8.67
CA ARG A 51 -25.41 -11.12 7.60
C ARG A 51 -25.56 -10.37 6.29
N PHE A 52 -25.03 -10.94 5.21
CA PHE A 52 -25.28 -10.46 3.85
C PHE A 52 -26.78 -10.52 3.53
N LYS A 53 -27.33 -9.43 3.01
CA LYS A 53 -28.70 -9.34 2.58
C LYS A 53 -28.83 -9.22 1.07
N GLU A 54 -28.21 -8.21 0.48
CA GLU A 54 -28.26 -7.98 -0.96
C GLU A 54 -27.04 -7.22 -1.48
N TRP A 55 -26.80 -7.37 -2.77
CA TRP A 55 -25.80 -6.57 -3.49
C TRP A 55 -26.42 -6.01 -4.77
N VAL A 56 -26.65 -4.70 -4.81
CA VAL A 56 -27.02 -3.96 -6.01
C VAL A 56 -25.72 -3.52 -6.70
N ARG A 57 -25.40 -4.21 -7.79
CA ARG A 57 -24.14 -4.00 -8.53
C ARG A 57 -23.97 -2.55 -8.95
N GLY A 58 -22.79 -1.97 -8.68
CA GLY A 58 -22.45 -0.58 -8.97
C GLY A 58 -23.07 0.45 -8.03
N SER A 59 -23.90 0.05 -7.06
CA SER A 59 -24.59 0.95 -6.14
C SER A 59 -24.21 0.69 -4.68
N HIS A 60 -24.57 -0.46 -4.11
CA HIS A 60 -24.37 -0.73 -2.68
C HIS A 60 -24.47 -2.21 -2.35
N VAL A 61 -23.96 -2.56 -1.14
CA VAL A 61 -24.22 -3.83 -0.46
C VAL A 61 -24.95 -3.53 0.83
N VAL A 62 -25.98 -4.33 1.16
CA VAL A 62 -26.72 -4.26 2.41
C VAL A 62 -26.40 -5.47 3.27
N TYR A 63 -26.11 -5.20 4.52
CA TYR A 63 -25.98 -6.19 5.58
C TYR A 63 -26.99 -5.88 6.67
N GLU A 64 -27.50 -6.93 7.32
CA GLU A 64 -28.40 -6.80 8.48
C GLU A 64 -27.80 -7.47 9.72
N ARG A 65 -28.21 -7.03 10.88
CA ARG A 65 -27.78 -7.60 12.17
C ARG A 65 -27.90 -9.12 12.15
N ASN A 66 -26.86 -9.80 12.62
CA ASN A 66 -26.89 -11.23 12.87
C ASN A 66 -27.47 -11.50 14.26
N PRO A 67 -28.72 -12.01 14.39
CA PRO A 67 -29.33 -12.27 15.70
C PRO A 67 -28.64 -13.41 16.47
N ASP A 68 -27.89 -14.28 15.77
CA ASP A 68 -27.17 -15.40 16.34
C ASP A 68 -25.68 -15.07 16.53
N TYR A 69 -25.32 -13.79 16.57
CA TYR A 69 -23.93 -13.41 16.80
C TYR A 69 -23.48 -13.84 18.20
N TRP A 70 -22.29 -14.45 18.29
CA TRP A 70 -21.78 -15.07 19.51
C TRP A 70 -21.54 -14.07 20.65
N ASP A 71 -21.25 -12.79 20.35
CA ASP A 71 -21.06 -11.74 21.34
C ASP A 71 -22.41 -11.09 21.66
N THR A 72 -23.04 -11.58 22.72
CA THR A 72 -24.40 -11.23 23.11
C THR A 72 -24.59 -9.72 23.27
N GLY A 73 -25.64 -9.19 22.68
CA GLY A 73 -26.00 -7.78 22.73
C GLY A 73 -25.38 -6.95 21.59
N LYS A 74 -24.56 -7.55 20.77
CA LYS A 74 -23.97 -6.93 19.56
C LYS A 74 -24.49 -7.57 18.28
N PRO A 75 -24.31 -6.89 17.12
CA PRO A 75 -23.93 -5.50 16.95
C PRO A 75 -25.04 -4.54 17.40
N TYR A 76 -24.71 -3.27 17.66
CA TYR A 76 -25.69 -2.26 18.08
C TYR A 76 -26.51 -1.69 16.91
N ILE A 77 -25.99 -1.82 15.68
CA ILE A 77 -26.61 -1.33 14.44
C ILE A 77 -27.47 -2.44 13.84
N ASP A 78 -28.67 -2.10 13.34
CA ASP A 78 -29.58 -3.06 12.70
C ASP A 78 -29.20 -3.30 11.23
N THR A 79 -28.77 -2.26 10.53
CA THR A 79 -28.46 -2.32 9.08
C THR A 79 -27.18 -1.56 8.79
N LEU A 80 -26.28 -2.20 8.06
CA LEU A 80 -25.06 -1.63 7.52
C LEU A 80 -25.16 -1.57 5.99
N ILE A 81 -25.03 -0.37 5.40
CA ILE A 81 -25.10 -0.15 3.96
C ILE A 81 -23.72 0.34 3.48
N VAL A 82 -23.06 -0.44 2.67
CA VAL A 82 -21.79 -0.08 2.01
C VAL A 82 -22.09 0.49 0.63
N LYS A 83 -21.99 1.82 0.48
CA LYS A 83 -22.25 2.54 -0.78
C LYS A 83 -21.00 2.61 -1.66
N PHE A 84 -21.15 2.42 -2.96
CA PHE A 84 -20.09 2.61 -3.95
C PHE A 84 -20.26 3.98 -4.61
N ILE A 85 -19.40 4.93 -4.26
CA ILE A 85 -19.38 6.28 -4.84
C ILE A 85 -18.02 6.46 -5.52
N PRO A 86 -17.90 6.19 -6.83
CA PRO A 86 -16.60 6.20 -7.53
C PRO A 86 -15.93 7.57 -7.54
N ASP A 87 -16.71 8.63 -7.74
CA ASP A 87 -16.18 10.00 -7.83
C ASP A 87 -15.78 10.54 -6.45
N PRO A 88 -14.51 10.98 -6.26
CA PRO A 88 -14.04 11.46 -4.96
C PRO A 88 -14.72 12.76 -4.49
N ALA A 89 -15.09 13.66 -5.41
CA ALA A 89 -15.78 14.91 -5.05
C ALA A 89 -17.22 14.61 -4.62
N ALA A 90 -17.90 13.67 -5.30
CA ALA A 90 -19.21 13.20 -4.87
C ALA A 90 -19.18 12.55 -3.48
N ARG A 91 -18.07 11.86 -3.12
CA ARG A 91 -17.92 11.35 -1.73
C ARG A 91 -17.81 12.50 -0.72
N ALA A 92 -17.06 13.56 -1.03
CA ALA A 92 -16.98 14.73 -0.16
C ALA A 92 -18.34 15.37 0.06
N ALA A 93 -19.14 15.58 -1.01
CA ALA A 93 -20.51 16.09 -0.92
C ALA A 93 -21.44 15.16 -0.14
N ALA A 94 -21.26 13.84 -0.23
CA ALA A 94 -22.05 12.87 0.52
C ALA A 94 -21.77 12.94 2.04
N PHE A 95 -20.54 13.23 2.46
CA PHE A 95 -20.23 13.50 3.87
C PHE A 95 -20.84 14.83 4.35
N GLU A 96 -20.74 15.89 3.54
CA GLU A 96 -21.31 17.20 3.89
C GLU A 96 -22.81 17.19 4.04
N SER A 97 -23.50 16.45 3.19
CA SER A 97 -24.96 16.31 3.24
C SER A 97 -25.47 15.28 4.26
N GLY A 98 -24.56 14.50 4.90
CA GLY A 98 -24.95 13.39 5.77
C GLY A 98 -25.54 12.19 5.04
N ALA A 99 -25.32 12.07 3.71
CA ALA A 99 -25.77 10.92 2.92
C ALA A 99 -24.89 9.67 3.16
N VAL A 100 -23.72 9.84 3.74
CA VAL A 100 -22.84 8.78 4.27
C VAL A 100 -22.37 9.16 5.68
N ASP A 101 -22.22 8.16 6.53
CA ASP A 101 -21.87 8.34 7.93
C ASP A 101 -20.42 8.04 8.23
N LEU A 102 -19.77 7.19 7.44
CA LEU A 102 -18.46 6.63 7.73
C LEU A 102 -17.71 6.28 6.46
N GLY A 103 -16.41 6.58 6.42
CA GLY A 103 -15.53 6.18 5.33
C GLY A 103 -14.07 6.18 5.76
N GLY A 104 -13.36 5.12 5.42
CA GLY A 104 -11.95 4.92 5.73
C GLY A 104 -11.01 5.21 4.57
N GLU A 105 -9.72 5.06 4.84
CA GLU A 105 -8.64 5.14 3.84
C GLU A 105 -8.60 6.46 3.05
N SER A 106 -8.84 7.58 3.76
CA SER A 106 -8.93 8.91 3.13
C SER A 106 -9.97 8.91 1.98
N PRO A 107 -11.27 8.80 2.31
CA PRO A 107 -12.33 8.52 1.34
C PRO A 107 -12.60 9.67 0.36
N VAL A 108 -12.05 10.86 0.62
CA VAL A 108 -12.22 12.09 -0.16
C VAL A 108 -10.88 12.59 -0.67
N PRO A 109 -10.84 13.53 -1.64
CA PRO A 109 -9.59 14.19 -2.03
C PRO A 109 -8.89 14.80 -0.81
N LEU A 110 -7.59 14.58 -0.67
CA LEU A 110 -6.81 15.13 0.45
C LEU A 110 -6.86 16.68 0.48
N SER A 111 -7.04 17.32 -0.67
CA SER A 111 -7.27 18.77 -0.79
C SER A 111 -8.53 19.25 -0.07
N ASP A 112 -9.54 18.40 0.08
CA ASP A 112 -10.82 18.75 0.66
C ASP A 112 -10.85 18.58 2.18
N LEU A 113 -9.87 17.86 2.75
CA LEU A 113 -9.85 17.55 4.19
C LEU A 113 -9.83 18.79 5.06
N ALA A 114 -9.11 19.86 4.66
CA ALA A 114 -9.09 21.10 5.43
C ALA A 114 -10.48 21.72 5.50
N ARG A 115 -11.18 21.82 4.38
CA ARG A 115 -12.54 22.35 4.27
C ARG A 115 -13.55 21.48 5.04
N LEU A 116 -13.48 20.18 4.90
CA LEU A 116 -14.38 19.25 5.60
C LEU A 116 -14.19 19.27 7.13
N ARG A 117 -12.99 19.60 7.63
CA ARG A 117 -12.72 19.74 9.07
C ARG A 117 -13.46 20.93 9.71
N GLU A 118 -13.92 21.89 8.92
CA GLU A 118 -14.74 23.01 9.38
C GLU A 118 -16.19 22.58 9.65
N ASN A 119 -16.61 21.41 9.14
CA ASN A 119 -17.94 20.87 9.39
C ASN A 119 -18.03 20.21 10.77
N ALA A 120 -18.72 20.84 11.72
CA ALA A 120 -18.86 20.36 13.10
C ALA A 120 -19.58 19.00 13.24
N SER A 121 -20.26 18.54 12.19
CA SER A 121 -20.91 17.22 12.19
C SER A 121 -19.96 16.07 11.79
N LEU A 122 -18.69 16.36 11.47
CA LEU A 122 -17.70 15.37 11.05
C LEU A 122 -16.56 15.25 12.07
N THR A 123 -16.07 14.04 12.25
CA THR A 123 -14.84 13.71 12.97
C THR A 123 -13.83 13.07 12.04
N PHE A 124 -12.54 13.16 12.41
CA PHE A 124 -11.42 12.68 11.61
C PHE A 124 -10.49 11.88 12.51
N ASP A 125 -10.37 10.59 12.25
CA ASP A 125 -9.53 9.67 13.02
C ASP A 125 -8.41 9.11 12.13
N SER A 126 -7.19 9.10 12.64
CA SER A 126 -6.01 8.54 11.96
C SER A 126 -5.57 7.19 12.54
N ARG A 127 -6.30 6.66 13.53
CA ARG A 127 -6.07 5.32 14.10
C ARG A 127 -6.68 4.25 13.20
N GLY A 128 -6.28 2.98 13.41
CA GLY A 128 -6.84 1.84 12.70
C GLY A 128 -6.15 1.56 11.36
N TYR A 129 -4.92 2.05 11.17
CA TYR A 129 -4.11 1.81 9.98
C TYR A 129 -2.76 1.17 10.33
N GLU A 130 -2.59 0.76 11.57
CA GLU A 130 -1.36 0.18 12.09
C GLU A 130 -1.15 -1.27 11.62
N TYR A 131 -2.25 -1.96 11.27
CA TYR A 131 -2.19 -3.31 10.74
C TYR A 131 -1.55 -3.36 9.35
N SER A 132 -1.82 -2.37 8.51
CA SER A 132 -1.27 -2.28 7.15
C SER A 132 -0.90 -0.83 6.82
N ILE A 133 0.37 -0.49 7.02
CA ILE A 133 0.89 0.84 6.68
C ILE A 133 1.13 0.91 5.17
N THR A 134 0.41 1.77 4.47
CA THR A 134 0.61 1.99 3.04
C THR A 134 1.87 2.81 2.79
N GLN A 135 2.84 2.23 2.09
CA GLN A 135 4.08 2.88 1.70
C GLN A 135 4.16 3.06 0.19
N THR A 136 4.49 4.28 -0.25
CA THR A 136 4.68 4.60 -1.67
C THR A 136 6.15 4.47 -2.05
N ARG A 137 6.40 4.04 -3.29
CA ARG A 137 7.77 3.82 -3.78
C ARG A 137 7.86 4.02 -5.29
N ILE A 138 9.10 4.18 -5.76
CA ILE A 138 9.47 4.04 -7.17
C ILE A 138 10.13 2.69 -7.32
N GLU A 139 9.60 1.84 -8.18
CA GLU A 139 10.10 0.51 -8.49
C GLU A 139 10.78 0.52 -9.85
N PHE A 140 12.01 0.02 -9.91
CA PHE A 140 12.81 -0.06 -11.15
C PHE A 140 12.73 -1.46 -11.77
N ASN A 141 12.69 -1.53 -13.09
CA ASN A 141 13.00 -2.76 -13.79
C ASN A 141 14.52 -2.90 -13.86
N LEU A 142 15.11 -3.78 -13.07
CA LEU A 142 16.56 -3.95 -12.99
C LEU A 142 17.14 -4.67 -14.21
N ASP A 143 16.30 -5.29 -15.05
CA ASP A 143 16.73 -5.85 -16.34
C ASP A 143 16.96 -4.75 -17.39
N HIS A 144 16.51 -3.51 -17.13
CA HIS A 144 16.71 -2.39 -18.05
C HIS A 144 18.17 -1.93 -18.05
N PRO A 145 18.81 -1.76 -19.23
CA PRO A 145 20.28 -1.56 -19.33
C PRO A 145 20.79 -0.27 -18.66
N ILE A 146 19.94 0.74 -18.52
CA ILE A 146 20.26 2.01 -17.82
C ILE A 146 19.93 1.87 -16.33
N LEU A 147 18.74 1.42 -15.98
CA LEU A 147 18.26 1.34 -14.60
C LEU A 147 18.86 0.16 -13.82
N GLY A 148 19.42 -0.84 -14.48
CA GLY A 148 20.23 -1.88 -13.85
C GLY A 148 21.52 -1.34 -13.20
N LYS A 149 21.98 -0.13 -13.61
CA LYS A 149 23.19 0.49 -13.05
C LYS A 149 22.86 1.22 -11.74
N LEU A 150 23.45 0.78 -10.63
CA LEU A 150 23.25 1.38 -9.31
C LEU A 150 23.50 2.91 -9.28
N PRO A 151 24.59 3.47 -9.87
CA PRO A 151 24.80 4.92 -9.84
C PRO A 151 23.67 5.73 -10.50
N VAL A 152 22.98 5.15 -11.50
CA VAL A 152 21.80 5.80 -12.12
C VAL A 152 20.63 5.84 -11.13
N ARG A 153 20.36 4.75 -10.43
CA ARG A 153 19.30 4.71 -9.42
C ARG A 153 19.58 5.65 -8.24
N GLN A 154 20.84 5.71 -7.81
CA GLN A 154 21.31 6.67 -6.80
C GLN A 154 21.13 8.13 -7.28
N ALA A 155 21.47 8.42 -8.54
CA ALA A 155 21.25 9.73 -9.11
C ALA A 155 19.76 10.12 -9.12
N ILE A 156 18.88 9.19 -9.52
CA ILE A 156 17.43 9.41 -9.44
C ILE A 156 17.00 9.70 -8.01
N ALA A 157 17.50 8.95 -7.02
CA ALA A 157 17.17 9.19 -5.61
C ALA A 157 17.59 10.59 -5.13
N HIS A 158 18.79 11.07 -5.51
CA HIS A 158 19.27 12.42 -5.19
C HIS A 158 18.56 13.54 -5.97
N ALA A 159 17.94 13.24 -7.11
CA ALA A 159 17.18 14.22 -7.89
C ALA A 159 15.79 14.53 -7.32
N LEU A 160 15.33 13.79 -6.30
CA LEU A 160 13.97 13.89 -5.78
C LEU A 160 13.93 14.62 -4.43
N ASP A 161 13.15 15.71 -4.36
CA ASP A 161 12.83 16.37 -3.09
C ASP A 161 11.62 15.68 -2.42
N ARG A 162 11.88 14.89 -1.38
CA ARG A 162 10.85 14.18 -0.60
C ARG A 162 9.91 15.14 0.14
N ASN A 163 10.36 16.38 0.44
CA ASN A 163 9.50 17.39 1.07
C ASN A 163 8.38 17.82 0.12
N VAL A 164 8.68 17.96 -1.18
CA VAL A 164 7.67 18.26 -2.20
C VAL A 164 6.66 17.10 -2.28
N ILE A 165 7.16 15.86 -2.29
CA ILE A 165 6.28 14.68 -2.33
C ILE A 165 5.37 14.67 -1.11
N ARG A 166 5.92 14.80 0.10
CA ARG A 166 5.16 14.75 1.35
C ARG A 166 4.17 15.91 1.50
N ASN A 167 4.64 17.15 1.31
CA ASN A 167 3.89 18.32 1.70
C ASN A 167 2.97 18.85 0.59
N THR A 168 3.41 18.74 -0.68
CA THR A 168 2.64 19.28 -1.81
C THR A 168 1.78 18.20 -2.46
N ILE A 169 2.35 17.01 -2.75
CA ILE A 169 1.61 15.96 -3.43
C ILE A 169 0.64 15.28 -2.48
N TRP A 170 1.09 14.93 -1.27
CA TRP A 170 0.29 14.28 -0.25
C TRP A 170 -0.29 15.25 0.79
N TYR A 171 -0.23 16.57 0.57
CA TYR A 171 -0.83 17.62 1.43
C TYR A 171 -0.45 17.51 2.92
N GLY A 172 0.74 16.99 3.24
CA GLY A 172 1.18 16.72 4.60
C GLY A 172 0.60 15.42 5.23
N TYR A 173 -0.26 14.72 4.51
CA TYR A 173 -0.82 13.42 4.96
C TYR A 173 0.12 12.26 4.62
N ALA A 174 1.39 12.42 4.91
CA ALA A 174 2.42 11.40 4.76
C ALA A 174 3.56 11.60 5.75
N ASN A 175 4.26 10.51 6.11
CA ASN A 175 5.53 10.54 6.84
C ASN A 175 6.67 10.17 5.89
N ASP A 176 7.88 10.66 6.18
CA ASP A 176 9.07 10.15 5.50
C ASP A 176 9.22 8.66 5.78
N SER A 177 9.49 7.90 4.73
CA SER A 177 9.61 6.44 4.82
C SER A 177 10.67 5.96 3.82
N PRO A 178 11.96 6.27 4.08
CA PRO A 178 13.05 5.98 3.13
C PRO A 178 13.47 4.52 3.11
N THR A 179 13.08 3.74 4.12
CA THR A 179 13.49 2.34 4.31
C THR A 179 12.43 1.37 3.78
N PRO A 180 12.78 0.12 3.43
CA PRO A 180 11.81 -0.89 2.98
C PRO A 180 10.72 -1.22 4.00
N ILE A 181 11.04 -1.08 5.31
CA ILE A 181 10.08 -1.27 6.40
C ILE A 181 9.63 0.10 6.88
N ALA A 182 8.34 0.38 6.82
CA ALA A 182 7.77 1.67 7.14
C ALA A 182 7.95 2.05 8.63
N PRO A 183 8.16 3.34 8.94
CA PRO A 183 8.06 3.86 10.31
C PRO A 183 6.70 3.47 10.92
N GLY A 184 6.72 3.06 12.19
CA GLY A 184 5.55 2.49 12.87
C GLY A 184 5.60 0.97 13.00
N SER A 185 6.37 0.26 12.16
CA SER A 185 6.69 -1.14 12.36
C SER A 185 7.71 -1.30 13.49
N PRO A 186 7.56 -2.31 14.38
CA PRO A 186 8.56 -2.62 15.41
C PRO A 186 9.90 -3.13 14.84
N PHE A 187 9.96 -3.37 13.54
CA PHE A 187 11.14 -3.85 12.80
C PHE A 187 11.78 -2.77 11.93
N HIS A 188 11.27 -1.53 11.97
CA HIS A 188 11.87 -0.41 11.27
C HIS A 188 13.24 -0.05 11.88
N ASP A 189 14.27 0.09 11.05
CA ASP A 189 15.55 0.67 11.46
C ASP A 189 15.51 2.19 11.18
N PRO A 190 15.69 3.03 12.22
CA PRO A 190 15.64 4.49 12.05
C PRO A 190 16.94 5.10 11.48
N ARG A 191 17.89 4.27 11.04
CA ARG A 191 19.19 4.70 10.51
C ARG A 191 19.29 4.42 8.99
N PRO A 192 18.50 5.11 8.14
CA PRO A 192 18.51 4.87 6.72
C PRO A 192 19.82 5.31 6.06
N THR A 193 20.18 4.67 4.95
CA THR A 193 21.18 5.19 4.03
C THR A 193 20.68 6.50 3.43
N PRO A 194 21.38 7.64 3.62
CA PRO A 194 20.86 8.93 3.24
C PRO A 194 21.00 9.17 1.73
N TYR A 195 19.87 9.45 1.06
CA TYR A 195 19.82 10.01 -0.29
C TYR A 195 19.15 11.39 -0.23
N PRO A 196 19.81 12.43 0.33
CA PRO A 196 19.24 13.77 0.39
C PRO A 196 19.06 14.35 -1.00
N PHE A 197 18.11 15.26 -1.15
CA PHE A 197 17.93 16.01 -2.39
C PHE A 197 19.20 16.81 -2.71
N ASP A 198 19.89 16.40 -3.75
CA ASP A 198 21.14 17.00 -4.24
C ASP A 198 21.25 16.79 -5.76
N PRO A 199 20.66 17.68 -6.57
CA PRO A 199 20.75 17.58 -8.02
C PRO A 199 22.17 17.62 -8.58
N ARG A 200 23.11 18.30 -7.90
CA ARG A 200 24.51 18.34 -8.36
C ARG A 200 25.19 16.97 -8.19
N LYS A 201 24.93 16.32 -7.06
CA LYS A 201 25.39 14.93 -6.85
C LYS A 201 24.75 13.97 -7.84
N ALA A 202 23.45 14.16 -8.14
CA ALA A 202 22.76 13.36 -9.17
C ALA A 202 23.43 13.50 -10.54
N GLU A 203 23.76 14.72 -10.95
CA GLU A 203 24.47 14.99 -12.22
C GLU A 203 25.84 14.31 -12.24
N ALA A 204 26.63 14.47 -11.19
CA ALA A 204 27.98 13.85 -11.08
C ALA A 204 27.89 12.31 -11.16
N LEU A 205 26.90 11.70 -10.54
CA LEU A 205 26.69 10.24 -10.62
C LEU A 205 26.31 9.80 -12.03
N LEU A 206 25.48 10.58 -12.74
CA LEU A 206 25.13 10.27 -14.14
C LEU A 206 26.30 10.42 -15.07
N ASP A 207 27.16 11.44 -14.88
CA ASP A 207 28.39 11.61 -15.65
C ASP A 207 29.36 10.43 -15.43
N ALA A 208 29.58 10.05 -14.16
CA ALA A 208 30.41 8.90 -13.78
C ALA A 208 29.86 7.57 -14.30
N ALA A 209 28.53 7.43 -14.42
CA ALA A 209 27.87 6.25 -14.98
C ALA A 209 27.99 6.15 -16.52
N GLY A 210 28.58 7.15 -17.18
CA GLY A 210 28.78 7.20 -18.63
C GLY A 210 27.61 7.85 -19.40
N TYR A 211 26.81 8.68 -18.73
CA TYR A 211 25.69 9.40 -19.33
C TYR A 211 25.87 10.94 -19.23
N PRO A 212 26.91 11.52 -19.87
CA PRO A 212 27.09 12.98 -19.86
C PRO A 212 25.94 13.67 -20.59
N ARG A 213 25.69 14.97 -20.27
CA ARG A 213 24.74 15.79 -21.03
C ARG A 213 25.19 15.93 -22.49
N ARG A 214 24.25 15.72 -23.40
CA ARG A 214 24.41 16.01 -24.82
C ARG A 214 24.20 17.50 -25.10
N ALA A 215 24.43 17.92 -26.36
CA ALA A 215 24.28 19.29 -26.79
C ALA A 215 22.85 19.84 -26.58
N ASP A 216 21.82 18.98 -26.60
CA ASP A 216 20.42 19.30 -26.32
C ASP A 216 20.10 19.36 -24.83
N GLY A 217 21.09 19.20 -23.95
CA GLY A 217 20.93 19.19 -22.50
C GLY A 217 20.41 17.87 -21.91
N LYS A 218 20.06 16.90 -22.75
CA LYS A 218 19.55 15.60 -22.33
C LYS A 218 20.67 14.56 -22.19
N ARG A 219 20.43 13.53 -21.41
CA ARG A 219 21.31 12.37 -21.21
C ARG A 219 20.75 11.13 -21.87
N PHE A 220 19.56 10.74 -21.44
CA PHE A 220 18.77 9.63 -21.97
C PHE A 220 17.29 9.87 -21.70
N ALA A 221 16.45 9.03 -22.30
CA ALA A 221 14.99 9.05 -22.07
C ALA A 221 14.56 7.79 -21.33
N LEU A 222 13.50 7.92 -20.52
CA LEU A 222 12.85 6.83 -19.80
C LEU A 222 11.33 6.93 -19.94
N VAL A 223 10.67 5.79 -19.89
CA VAL A 223 9.21 5.68 -19.80
C VAL A 223 8.81 5.38 -18.36
N HIS A 224 7.90 6.17 -17.85
CA HIS A 224 7.38 6.04 -16.50
C HIS A 224 5.91 5.60 -16.52
N ASP A 225 5.63 4.47 -15.90
CA ASP A 225 4.28 4.02 -15.61
C ASP A 225 3.90 4.42 -14.17
N PHE A 226 2.65 4.80 -13.93
CA PHE A 226 2.18 5.02 -12.56
C PHE A 226 0.99 4.14 -12.24
N LEU A 227 0.87 3.74 -10.97
CA LEU A 227 -0.27 2.98 -10.49
C LEU A 227 -1.55 3.82 -10.65
N PRO A 228 -2.52 3.40 -11.49
CA PRO A 228 -3.74 4.16 -11.73
C PRO A 228 -4.77 3.95 -10.60
N TYR A 229 -4.35 4.26 -9.37
CA TYR A 229 -5.13 4.08 -8.15
C TYR A 229 -5.18 5.39 -7.35
N GLY A 230 -6.02 6.31 -7.81
CA GLY A 230 -6.16 7.64 -7.22
C GLY A 230 -5.14 8.67 -7.75
N ASP A 231 -5.44 9.95 -7.50
CA ASP A 231 -4.68 11.08 -8.06
C ASP A 231 -3.25 11.22 -7.54
N GLY A 232 -2.97 10.73 -6.34
CA GLY A 232 -1.66 10.87 -5.70
C GLY A 232 -0.53 10.28 -6.55
N PHE A 233 -0.74 9.10 -7.15
CA PHE A 233 0.27 8.44 -7.98
C PHE A 233 0.53 9.20 -9.28
N LYS A 234 -0.53 9.73 -9.91
CA LYS A 234 -0.39 10.59 -11.08
C LYS A 234 0.37 11.88 -10.74
N ARG A 235 0.07 12.51 -9.61
CA ARG A 235 0.79 13.71 -9.14
C ARG A 235 2.26 13.43 -8.87
N VAL A 236 2.61 12.26 -8.32
CA VAL A 236 4.00 11.82 -8.19
C VAL A 236 4.64 11.71 -9.58
N ALA A 237 3.97 11.10 -10.56
CA ALA A 237 4.48 11.00 -11.93
C ALA A 237 4.69 12.39 -12.58
N ASP A 238 3.71 13.29 -12.42
CA ASP A 238 3.78 14.67 -12.91
C ASP A 238 4.95 15.44 -12.26
N TYR A 239 5.29 15.17 -11.00
CA TYR A 239 6.46 15.74 -10.31
C TYR A 239 7.78 15.12 -10.78
N LEU A 240 7.83 13.80 -10.95
CA LEU A 240 9.05 13.09 -11.38
C LEU A 240 9.57 13.60 -12.72
N LYS A 241 8.68 13.91 -13.66
CA LYS A 241 9.04 14.36 -14.99
C LYS A 241 9.93 15.62 -14.98
N PRO A 242 9.54 16.77 -14.41
CA PRO A 242 10.39 17.94 -14.33
C PRO A 242 11.60 17.75 -13.39
N ALA A 243 11.46 17.03 -12.28
CA ALA A 243 12.56 16.76 -11.37
C ALA A 243 13.71 16.01 -12.06
N LEU A 244 13.40 14.98 -12.84
CA LEU A 244 14.38 14.22 -13.60
C LEU A 244 14.89 14.97 -14.84
N ALA A 245 14.05 15.78 -15.50
CA ALA A 245 14.49 16.65 -16.58
C ALA A 245 15.53 17.67 -16.12
N HIS A 246 15.45 18.15 -14.86
CA HIS A 246 16.44 19.06 -14.28
C HIS A 246 17.86 18.45 -14.28
N VAL A 247 17.99 17.15 -14.11
CA VAL A 247 19.28 16.44 -14.18
C VAL A 247 19.54 15.78 -15.55
N GLY A 248 18.75 16.12 -16.57
CA GLY A 248 18.94 15.71 -17.96
C GLY A 248 18.29 14.39 -18.36
N VAL A 249 17.45 13.81 -17.51
CA VAL A 249 16.70 12.59 -17.83
C VAL A 249 15.32 12.98 -18.38
N ASP A 250 15.03 12.62 -19.63
CA ASP A 250 13.77 12.91 -20.32
C ASP A 250 12.74 11.82 -19.99
N VAL A 251 11.62 12.18 -19.34
CA VAL A 251 10.62 11.20 -18.90
C VAL A 251 9.32 11.34 -19.68
N THR A 252 8.89 10.24 -20.28
CA THR A 252 7.56 10.09 -20.89
C THR A 252 6.64 9.35 -19.92
N ILE A 253 5.57 10.01 -19.49
CA ILE A 253 4.57 9.40 -18.61
C ILE A 253 3.58 8.60 -19.46
N ARG A 254 3.36 7.34 -19.10
CA ARG A 254 2.44 6.43 -19.77
C ARG A 254 1.25 6.13 -18.85
N ALA A 255 0.10 6.73 -19.17
CA ALA A 255 -1.16 6.51 -18.47
C ALA A 255 -1.91 5.28 -19.04
N GLN A 256 -2.55 4.51 -18.16
CA GLN A 256 -3.27 3.30 -18.52
C GLN A 256 -4.30 2.92 -17.45
N ASP A 257 -5.22 2.03 -17.76
CA ASP A 257 -6.12 1.45 -16.77
C ASP A 257 -5.42 0.41 -15.88
N PHE A 258 -6.05 0.05 -14.77
CA PHE A 258 -5.45 -0.86 -13.78
C PHE A 258 -5.15 -2.27 -14.33
N PRO A 259 -6.04 -2.97 -15.07
CA PRO A 259 -5.72 -4.26 -15.68
C PRO A 259 -4.54 -4.19 -16.64
N THR A 260 -4.45 -3.13 -17.46
CA THR A 260 -3.34 -2.91 -18.39
C THR A 260 -2.03 -2.66 -17.63
N TYR A 261 -2.07 -1.84 -16.55
CA TYR A 261 -0.92 -1.61 -15.68
C TYR A 261 -0.39 -2.92 -15.08
N ILE A 262 -1.27 -3.73 -14.47
CA ILE A 262 -0.90 -5.01 -13.86
C ILE A 262 -0.27 -5.97 -14.88
N ARG A 263 -0.88 -6.11 -16.05
CA ARG A 263 -0.36 -6.95 -17.11
C ARG A 263 1.02 -6.48 -17.56
N ARG A 264 1.17 -5.18 -17.84
CA ARG A 264 2.40 -4.59 -18.35
C ARG A 264 3.56 -4.72 -17.38
N VAL A 265 3.35 -4.35 -16.13
CA VAL A 265 4.41 -4.35 -15.11
C VAL A 265 4.74 -5.78 -14.66
N TYR A 266 3.74 -6.59 -14.31
CA TYR A 266 3.97 -7.87 -13.63
C TYR A 266 3.91 -9.10 -14.54
N THR A 267 3.27 -9.02 -15.71
CA THR A 267 3.18 -10.15 -16.65
C THR A 267 4.15 -9.98 -17.81
N ASP A 268 3.99 -8.91 -18.57
CA ASP A 268 4.78 -8.67 -19.79
C ASP A 268 6.17 -8.12 -19.47
N ARG A 269 6.33 -7.42 -18.33
CA ARG A 269 7.53 -6.66 -17.93
C ARG A 269 7.90 -5.58 -18.95
N ASP A 270 6.89 -5.04 -19.64
CA ASP A 270 7.02 -3.90 -20.55
C ASP A 270 6.93 -2.59 -19.75
N PHE A 271 7.88 -2.38 -18.85
CA PHE A 271 8.04 -1.12 -18.10
C PHE A 271 9.51 -0.87 -17.83
N GLU A 272 9.87 0.39 -17.63
CA GLU A 272 11.23 0.78 -17.25
C GLU A 272 11.28 1.13 -15.76
N PHE A 273 10.40 2.03 -15.29
CA PHE A 273 10.16 2.26 -13.87
C PHE A 273 8.72 2.69 -13.62
N THR A 274 8.26 2.45 -12.40
CA THR A 274 6.90 2.77 -12.00
C THR A 274 6.86 3.36 -10.60
N ASN A 275 5.86 4.20 -10.29
CA ASN A 275 5.53 4.51 -8.92
C ASN A 275 4.24 3.83 -8.50
N ASN A 276 4.31 3.16 -7.36
CA ASN A 276 3.23 2.38 -6.78
C ASN A 276 3.22 2.46 -5.25
N SER A 277 2.38 1.67 -4.60
CA SER A 277 2.37 1.50 -3.16
C SER A 277 2.23 0.05 -2.74
N MET A 278 2.73 -0.25 -1.56
CA MET A 278 2.60 -1.56 -0.93
C MET A 278 2.19 -1.42 0.53
N GLY A 279 1.34 -2.34 0.98
CA GLY A 279 1.06 -2.49 2.40
C GLY A 279 2.25 -3.13 3.10
N ASN A 280 2.79 -2.42 4.11
CA ASN A 280 3.73 -2.98 5.06
C ASN A 280 2.97 -3.70 6.15
N PHE A 281 2.23 -4.74 5.84
CA PHE A 281 1.34 -5.43 6.77
C PHE A 281 1.91 -5.54 8.20
N PHE A 282 1.15 -6.08 9.10
CA PHE A 282 1.48 -6.30 10.51
C PHE A 282 2.87 -6.92 10.78
N ASP A 283 3.49 -7.51 9.74
CA ASP A 283 4.80 -8.15 9.83
C ASP A 283 5.55 -8.07 8.50
N PRO A 284 6.86 -7.72 8.49
CA PRO A 284 7.64 -7.63 7.26
C PRO A 284 7.70 -8.92 6.46
N THR A 285 7.61 -10.09 7.11
CA THR A 285 7.56 -11.38 6.40
C THR A 285 6.32 -11.50 5.52
N ALA A 286 5.19 -10.93 5.94
CA ALA A 286 3.95 -10.92 5.16
C ALA A 286 3.92 -9.79 4.12
N GLY A 287 4.31 -8.57 4.51
CA GLY A 287 4.13 -7.37 3.70
C GLY A 287 5.33 -6.98 2.85
N VAL A 288 6.55 -7.15 3.35
CA VAL A 288 7.77 -6.60 2.76
C VAL A 288 8.58 -7.66 2.01
N GLN A 289 8.76 -8.85 2.60
CA GLN A 289 9.56 -9.94 1.99
C GLN A 289 9.18 -10.22 0.54
N ARG A 290 7.88 -10.20 0.21
CA ARG A 290 7.37 -10.47 -1.13
C ARG A 290 7.95 -9.57 -2.22
N LEU A 291 8.50 -8.41 -1.87
CA LEU A 291 9.01 -7.40 -2.79
C LEU A 291 10.50 -7.60 -3.10
N TYR A 292 11.24 -8.23 -2.19
CA TYR A 292 12.71 -8.31 -2.25
C TYR A 292 13.25 -9.73 -2.31
N TRP A 293 12.47 -10.75 -1.90
CA TRP A 293 12.87 -12.15 -1.97
C TRP A 293 12.93 -12.63 -3.42
N SER A 294 14.07 -13.14 -3.86
CA SER A 294 14.32 -13.50 -5.26
C SER A 294 13.35 -14.58 -5.76
N GLN A 295 12.94 -15.53 -4.88
CA GLN A 295 12.00 -16.59 -5.23
C GLN A 295 10.57 -16.07 -5.51
N ASN A 296 10.30 -14.81 -5.17
CA ASN A 296 9.01 -14.17 -5.45
C ASN A 296 9.01 -13.35 -6.76
N PHE A 297 10.04 -13.46 -7.56
CA PHE A 297 10.01 -13.02 -8.95
C PHE A 297 9.16 -13.99 -9.77
N ARG A 298 7.88 -13.66 -9.91
CA ARG A 298 6.89 -14.52 -10.58
C ARG A 298 6.08 -13.71 -11.58
N ARG A 299 6.30 -13.96 -12.88
CA ARG A 299 5.49 -13.32 -13.93
C ARG A 299 4.01 -13.63 -13.76
N GLY A 300 3.18 -12.61 -13.91
CA GLY A 300 1.73 -12.71 -13.76
C GLY A 300 1.22 -12.62 -12.32
N VAL A 301 2.10 -12.50 -11.32
CA VAL A 301 1.73 -12.28 -9.92
C VAL A 301 1.89 -10.80 -9.59
N PRO A 302 0.79 -10.05 -9.43
CA PRO A 302 0.85 -8.63 -9.10
C PRO A 302 1.46 -8.39 -7.72
N PHE A 303 2.10 -7.23 -7.55
CA PHE A 303 2.61 -6.77 -6.27
C PHE A 303 3.59 -7.75 -5.60
N SER A 304 4.37 -8.43 -6.42
CA SER A 304 5.49 -9.29 -6.02
C SER A 304 6.83 -8.57 -6.27
N ASN A 305 7.94 -9.31 -6.34
CA ASN A 305 9.25 -8.77 -6.72
C ASN A 305 9.25 -8.36 -8.23
N GLY A 306 8.62 -7.24 -8.55
CA GLY A 306 8.50 -6.73 -9.92
C GLY A 306 9.83 -6.16 -10.45
N SER A 307 10.73 -5.72 -9.57
CA SER A 307 12.04 -5.21 -9.95
C SER A 307 12.98 -6.30 -10.50
N HIS A 308 12.73 -7.58 -10.24
CA HIS A 308 13.66 -8.70 -10.48
C HIS A 308 14.95 -8.58 -9.66
N TYR A 309 14.79 -8.05 -8.44
CA TYR A 309 15.90 -7.98 -7.50
C TYR A 309 16.29 -9.38 -7.01
N ALA A 310 17.60 -9.63 -6.92
CA ALA A 310 18.14 -10.88 -6.41
C ALA A 310 19.45 -10.62 -5.67
N ASN A 311 19.47 -10.96 -4.39
CA ASN A 311 20.65 -10.92 -3.55
C ASN A 311 20.58 -12.11 -2.57
N PRO A 312 21.52 -13.08 -2.63
CA PRO A 312 21.50 -14.27 -1.78
C PRO A 312 21.57 -13.97 -0.28
N GLU A 313 22.24 -12.88 0.11
CA GLU A 313 22.29 -12.48 1.52
C GLU A 313 20.93 -11.94 1.99
N VAL A 314 20.28 -11.14 1.16
CA VAL A 314 18.91 -10.63 1.44
C VAL A 314 17.93 -11.80 1.53
N ASP A 315 18.00 -12.77 0.61
CA ASP A 315 17.15 -13.97 0.67
C ASP A 315 17.35 -14.72 1.99
N HIS A 316 18.61 -14.97 2.37
CA HIS A 316 18.94 -15.63 3.63
C HIS A 316 18.42 -14.87 4.86
N LEU A 317 18.58 -13.54 4.91
CA LEU A 317 18.11 -12.72 6.02
C LEU A 317 16.57 -12.77 6.16
N LEU A 318 15.87 -12.68 5.05
CA LEU A 318 14.40 -12.74 5.02
C LEU A 318 13.88 -14.13 5.43
N GLU A 319 14.50 -15.21 4.94
CA GLU A 319 14.16 -16.58 5.29
C GLU A 319 14.43 -16.87 6.77
N ALA A 320 15.57 -16.42 7.30
CA ALA A 320 15.92 -16.55 8.71
C ALA A 320 14.93 -15.76 9.59
N ALA A 321 14.60 -14.51 9.23
CA ALA A 321 13.65 -13.70 9.98
C ALA A 321 12.24 -14.29 10.00
N ALA A 322 11.85 -15.02 8.96
CA ALA A 322 10.54 -15.65 8.87
C ALA A 322 10.32 -16.76 9.94
N VAL A 323 11.38 -17.34 10.44
CA VAL A 323 11.32 -18.46 11.42
C VAL A 323 11.94 -18.11 12.78
N GLU A 324 12.61 -16.96 12.91
CA GLU A 324 13.24 -16.52 14.16
C GLU A 324 12.18 -16.08 15.16
N SER A 325 12.17 -16.75 16.34
CA SER A 325 11.20 -16.47 17.41
C SER A 325 11.69 -15.44 18.42
N ASP A 326 13.00 -15.19 18.52
CA ASP A 326 13.54 -14.15 19.38
C ASP A 326 13.33 -12.76 18.73
N PRO A 327 12.57 -11.85 19.35
CA PRO A 327 12.27 -10.56 18.76
C PRO A 327 13.49 -9.64 18.56
N ALA A 328 14.54 -9.78 19.38
CA ALA A 328 15.76 -8.98 19.26
C ALA A 328 16.58 -9.43 18.04
N ARG A 329 16.83 -10.73 17.93
CA ARG A 329 17.51 -11.33 16.78
C ARG A 329 16.76 -11.05 15.48
N ARG A 330 15.44 -11.14 15.52
CA ARG A 330 14.60 -10.85 14.37
C ARG A 330 14.72 -9.40 13.91
N ARG A 331 14.79 -8.43 14.85
CA ARG A 331 15.07 -7.04 14.54
C ARG A 331 16.44 -6.84 13.89
N GLU A 332 17.46 -7.52 14.37
CA GLU A 332 18.81 -7.46 13.78
C GLU A 332 18.82 -7.98 12.33
N LEU A 333 18.13 -9.09 12.05
CA LEU A 333 18.00 -9.63 10.69
C LEU A 333 17.32 -8.63 9.77
N PHE A 334 16.21 -8.03 10.17
CA PHE A 334 15.52 -7.02 9.38
C PHE A 334 16.30 -5.71 9.26
N ALA A 335 17.09 -5.31 10.26
CA ALA A 335 17.94 -4.14 10.14
C ALA A 335 19.03 -4.34 9.07
N ARG A 336 19.72 -5.49 9.09
CA ARG A 336 20.71 -5.84 8.05
C ARG A 336 20.09 -5.89 6.66
N PHE A 337 18.91 -6.50 6.53
CA PHE A 337 18.13 -6.51 5.27
C PHE A 337 17.88 -5.11 4.77
N GLN A 338 17.39 -4.19 5.63
CA GLN A 338 17.09 -2.81 5.25
C GLN A 338 18.33 -2.10 4.72
N HIS A 339 19.47 -2.19 5.41
CA HIS A 339 20.71 -1.54 4.97
C HIS A 339 21.19 -2.04 3.59
N ILE A 340 21.18 -3.36 3.36
CA ILE A 340 21.61 -3.91 2.06
C ILE A 340 20.69 -3.40 0.94
N VAL A 341 19.38 -3.43 1.14
CA VAL A 341 18.41 -2.99 0.12
C VAL A 341 18.51 -1.48 -0.13
N GLU A 342 18.75 -0.69 0.90
CA GLU A 342 18.96 0.75 0.74
C GLU A 342 20.24 1.06 -0.03
N ASP A 343 21.33 0.33 0.21
CA ASP A 343 22.57 0.51 -0.50
C ASP A 343 22.49 0.05 -1.98
N GLU A 344 21.77 -1.03 -2.26
CA GLU A 344 21.59 -1.56 -3.61
C GLU A 344 20.43 -0.91 -4.39
N LEU A 345 19.52 -0.25 -3.69
CA LEU A 345 18.47 0.59 -4.25
C LEU A 345 17.63 -0.06 -5.38
N PRO A 346 17.07 -1.26 -5.21
CA PRO A 346 16.20 -1.87 -6.22
C PRO A 346 14.91 -1.06 -6.43
N ASP A 347 14.54 -0.28 -5.43
CA ASP A 347 13.47 0.72 -5.45
C ASP A 347 13.86 1.94 -4.60
N ILE A 348 13.09 3.02 -4.71
CA ILE A 348 13.20 4.19 -3.85
C ILE A 348 11.92 4.27 -3.03
N ASN A 349 12.00 3.93 -1.75
CA ASN A 349 10.91 4.15 -0.81
C ASN A 349 10.74 5.65 -0.58
N LEU A 350 9.51 6.18 -0.68
CA LEU A 350 9.23 7.60 -0.65
C LEU A 350 8.63 8.03 0.68
N VAL A 351 7.36 7.71 0.88
CA VAL A 351 6.57 8.13 2.05
C VAL A 351 5.62 7.02 2.48
N SER A 352 5.27 6.99 3.76
CA SER A 352 4.15 6.22 4.27
C SER A 352 2.93 7.13 4.45
N LEU A 353 1.77 6.69 3.96
CA LEU A 353 0.56 7.50 3.94
C LEU A 353 -0.08 7.57 5.34
N LYS A 354 -0.48 8.77 5.74
CA LYS A 354 -1.34 9.01 6.89
C LYS A 354 -2.78 8.96 6.41
N GLN A 355 -3.37 7.80 6.52
CA GLN A 355 -4.77 7.63 6.18
C GLN A 355 -5.68 8.23 7.25
N VAL A 356 -6.88 8.62 6.84
CA VAL A 356 -7.87 9.25 7.71
C VAL A 356 -9.22 8.57 7.51
N THR A 357 -9.87 8.23 8.61
CA THR A 357 -11.28 7.87 8.66
C THR A 357 -12.10 9.14 8.91
N ILE A 358 -13.11 9.37 8.08
CA ILE A 358 -14.10 10.43 8.28
C ILE A 358 -15.38 9.78 8.79
N ALA A 359 -15.91 10.30 9.89
CA ALA A 359 -17.14 9.81 10.47
C ALA A 359 -18.08 10.97 10.83
N ASN A 360 -19.38 10.76 10.70
CA ASN A 360 -20.35 11.65 11.32
C ASN A 360 -20.21 11.58 12.85
N THR A 361 -20.33 12.70 13.56
CA THR A 361 -20.20 12.79 15.03
C THR A 361 -21.12 11.86 15.79
N ARG A 362 -22.22 11.42 15.19
CA ARG A 362 -23.11 10.40 15.78
C ARG A 362 -22.54 9.00 15.79
N VAL A 363 -21.57 8.68 14.90
CA VAL A 363 -20.96 7.34 14.80
C VAL A 363 -19.86 7.21 15.85
N GLN A 364 -20.00 6.25 16.74
CA GLN A 364 -19.07 6.00 17.83
C GLN A 364 -18.43 4.63 17.69
N ASP A 365 -17.24 4.47 18.29
CA ASP A 365 -16.48 3.21 18.41
C ASP A 365 -16.21 2.49 17.06
N HIS A 366 -16.08 3.27 15.98
CA HIS A 366 -15.81 2.76 14.63
C HIS A 366 -14.38 2.27 14.42
N THR A 367 -13.44 2.66 15.28
CA THR A 367 -12.01 2.31 15.18
C THR A 367 -11.51 1.81 16.53
N THR A 368 -11.72 0.52 16.80
CA THR A 368 -11.36 -0.13 18.07
C THR A 368 -10.14 -1.03 17.96
N THR A 369 -9.69 -1.31 16.74
CA THR A 369 -8.54 -2.21 16.46
C THR A 369 -7.56 -1.57 15.49
N ALA A 370 -6.36 -2.16 15.37
CA ALA A 370 -5.34 -1.76 14.41
C ALA A 370 -5.77 -1.94 12.92
N SER A 371 -6.82 -2.74 12.67
CA SER A 371 -7.39 -2.95 11.33
C SER A 371 -8.50 -1.92 10.99
N GLY A 372 -8.85 -1.05 11.93
CA GLY A 372 -9.85 0.01 11.74
C GLY A 372 -11.16 -0.51 11.17
N LEU A 373 -11.60 0.10 10.06
CA LEU A 373 -12.86 -0.28 9.41
C LEU A 373 -12.81 -1.64 8.70
N ASN A 374 -11.63 -2.23 8.53
CA ASN A 374 -11.48 -3.60 8.01
C ASN A 374 -11.67 -4.66 9.10
N GLY A 375 -11.76 -4.24 10.37
CA GLY A 375 -12.08 -5.11 11.50
C GLY A 375 -13.58 -5.33 11.66
N SER A 376 -13.96 -5.90 12.81
CA SER A 376 -15.37 -6.05 13.19
C SER A 376 -16.00 -4.68 13.49
N LEU A 377 -17.17 -4.41 12.93
CA LEU A 377 -17.98 -3.22 13.24
C LEU A 377 -19.05 -3.53 14.31
N ALA A 378 -18.85 -4.61 15.09
CA ALA A 378 -19.80 -5.03 16.13
C ALA A 378 -19.98 -3.99 17.25
N ASP A 379 -18.92 -3.21 17.51
CA ASP A 379 -18.89 -2.20 18.57
C ASP A 379 -19.44 -0.84 18.14
N VAL A 380 -19.70 -0.64 16.85
CA VAL A 380 -20.20 0.64 16.33
C VAL A 380 -21.61 0.91 16.79
N TRP A 381 -21.83 2.11 17.32
CA TRP A 381 -23.17 2.56 17.74
C TRP A 381 -23.41 4.00 17.32
N LEU A 382 -24.67 4.41 17.32
CA LEU A 382 -25.08 5.75 16.94
C LEU A 382 -25.58 6.52 18.19
N ARG A 383 -24.94 7.67 18.42
CA ARG A 383 -25.42 8.62 19.43
C ARG A 383 -26.72 9.21 18.94
N ALA A 384 -27.70 9.28 19.84
CA ALA A 384 -29.01 9.92 19.60
C ALA A 384 -28.86 11.43 19.38
#